data_63fbaf0a70b32badeb22a1d51b7c063c
#
_entry.id   63fbaf0a70b32badeb22a1d51b7c063c
#
_cell.length_a   1.000
_cell.length_b   1.000
_cell.length_c   1.000
_cell.angle_alpha   90.00
_cell.angle_beta   90.00
_cell.angle_gamma   90.00
#
_symmetry.space_group_name_H-M   'P 1'
#
loop_
_entity.id
_entity.type
_entity.pdbx_description
1 polymer ?
#
loop_
_entity_poly.entity_id
_entity_poly.type
_entity_poly.pdbx_seq_one_letter_code
_entity_poly.pdbx_strand_id
1 'polypeptide(L)'
;MSRPNILILMVDQLTGTLWRDGPAEWLHAPNLRRLAERSVRFSNAYTGSPLCAPARASFMAGQLPQRTRVYDNAAEFTSSVPTFAHHLRRAGYQTALSGKMHFVGPDQLHGLEQRLTTDIYPADFGWTPDYRKPGERIDWWYHNLGSVSGAGVAEITNQYEYDDEVAHHAVQKLYDLGRGHDARPWCLTVSFTHPHDPYVARRRYWDLYEDCAHLDPEVTPIPYDEMDPHSRRLMDACDWRKSEITPEMVRRARRGYFANITYVDEKIGEILTVLEATRQEAVVVFLSDHGDMLGERGLWFKMNFFEGSAAVPLMIAAPGLEPGRVDTPVSTIDLCPTLCDFAGVSMEEVMPWTDGVSLVPVARGHARGPVPMEYAAEGTITPMVALRDGRWKYVRCPADPEMLFDLEADPQELRNLAGAPEHAGVLERLRALADARWDLSAFDAEVRESQARRWVVYEALRNGAYFPWDFQPLQRASERYMRNHMDLNVLEENQRFPRGE
;
A
#
# COMPACT_ATOMS: atom_id res chain seq x y z
N MET A 1 31.78 -3.86 10.47
CA MET A 1 30.54 -4.07 11.24
C MET A 1 29.82 -5.27 10.64
N SER A 2 29.22 -6.13 11.44
CA SER A 2 28.35 -7.20 10.92
C SER A 2 27.13 -6.58 10.25
N ARG A 3 26.73 -7.11 9.09
CA ARG A 3 25.49 -6.67 8.41
C ARG A 3 24.27 -7.10 9.23
N PRO A 4 23.35 -6.20 9.58
CA PRO A 4 22.19 -6.56 10.39
C PRO A 4 21.20 -7.42 9.61
N ASN A 5 20.44 -8.26 10.30
CA ASN A 5 19.25 -8.86 9.71
C ASN A 5 18.18 -7.79 9.50
N ILE A 6 17.21 -8.06 8.65
CA ILE A 6 16.14 -7.11 8.29
C ILE A 6 14.79 -7.83 8.35
N LEU A 7 13.87 -7.30 9.17
CA LEU A 7 12.48 -7.72 9.22
C LEU A 7 11.59 -6.59 8.72
N ILE A 8 10.85 -6.84 7.64
CA ILE A 8 9.88 -5.89 7.09
C ILE A 8 8.48 -6.41 7.43
N LEU A 9 7.73 -5.61 8.16
CA LEU A 9 6.34 -5.86 8.55
C LEU A 9 5.45 -4.91 7.76
N MET A 10 4.77 -5.43 6.75
CA MET A 10 3.92 -4.66 5.85
C MET A 10 2.45 -5.02 6.07
N VAL A 11 1.61 -4.02 6.03
CA VAL A 11 0.14 -4.16 6.06
C VAL A 11 -0.45 -3.52 4.81
N ASP A 12 -1.69 -3.87 4.48
CA ASP A 12 -2.36 -3.34 3.30
C ASP A 12 -3.41 -2.30 3.68
N GLN A 13 -3.39 -1.17 3.01
CA GLN A 13 -4.43 -0.16 3.10
C GLN A 13 -4.55 0.53 4.48
N LEU A 14 -3.47 0.56 5.29
CA LEU A 14 -3.48 1.27 6.56
C LEU A 14 -3.16 2.75 6.37
N THR A 15 -4.14 3.61 6.67
CA THR A 15 -3.96 5.06 6.52
C THR A 15 -2.97 5.64 7.54
N GLY A 16 -2.08 6.50 7.06
CA GLY A 16 -1.13 7.25 7.90
C GLY A 16 -1.80 8.31 8.77
N THR A 17 -3.05 8.71 8.50
CA THR A 17 -3.77 9.68 9.33
C THR A 17 -3.98 9.18 10.76
N LEU A 18 -4.03 7.86 10.96
CA LEU A 18 -4.09 7.21 12.28
C LEU A 18 -2.71 6.96 12.90
N TRP A 19 -1.61 7.41 12.25
CA TRP A 19 -0.22 7.01 12.59
C TRP A 19 0.80 8.16 12.62
N ARG A 20 0.38 9.40 12.94
CA ARG A 20 1.26 10.59 12.92
C ARG A 20 2.44 10.54 13.89
N ASP A 21 2.29 9.87 15.01
CA ASP A 21 3.37 9.65 15.99
C ASP A 21 3.29 8.25 16.63
N GLY A 22 3.20 7.23 15.78
CA GLY A 22 2.80 5.88 16.16
C GLY A 22 1.28 5.72 16.14
N PRO A 23 0.73 4.58 16.59
CA PRO A 23 -0.72 4.34 16.59
C PRO A 23 -1.47 5.39 17.40
N ALA A 24 -2.60 5.89 16.90
CA ALA A 24 -3.49 6.78 17.66
C ALA A 24 -3.80 6.18 19.04
N GLU A 25 -3.89 7.02 20.07
CA GLU A 25 -4.00 6.57 21.49
C GLU A 25 -5.20 5.65 21.73
N TRP A 26 -6.30 5.91 21.06
CA TRP A 26 -7.54 5.15 21.18
C TRP A 26 -7.54 3.82 20.41
N LEU A 27 -6.58 3.59 19.49
CA LEU A 27 -6.43 2.29 18.80
C LEU A 27 -5.90 1.22 19.73
N HIS A 28 -6.51 0.05 19.70
CA HIS A 28 -6.04 -1.14 20.40
C HIS A 28 -4.89 -1.80 19.63
N ALA A 29 -3.70 -1.18 19.67
CA ALA A 29 -2.50 -1.64 18.99
C ALA A 29 -1.26 -1.64 19.92
N PRO A 30 -1.27 -2.47 21.01
CA PRO A 30 -0.22 -2.43 22.03
C PRO A 30 1.16 -2.89 21.54
N ASN A 31 1.21 -3.82 20.58
CA ASN A 31 2.47 -4.34 20.07
C ASN A 31 3.16 -3.34 19.14
N LEU A 32 2.39 -2.71 18.25
CA LEU A 32 2.88 -1.64 17.37
C LEU A 32 3.21 -0.36 18.17
N ARG A 33 2.53 -0.09 19.27
CA ARG A 33 2.89 0.99 20.19
C ARG A 33 4.26 0.76 20.82
N ARG A 34 4.53 -0.46 21.32
CA ARG A 34 5.86 -0.85 21.84
C ARG A 34 6.95 -0.78 20.75
N LEU A 35 6.61 -1.13 19.51
CA LEU A 35 7.54 -0.96 18.41
C LEU A 35 7.82 0.53 18.12
N ALA A 36 6.79 1.37 18.15
CA ALA A 36 6.91 2.83 17.95
C ALA A 36 7.83 3.49 18.98
N GLU A 37 7.78 3.07 20.25
CA GLU A 37 8.62 3.59 21.34
C GLU A 37 10.12 3.42 21.08
N ARG A 38 10.50 2.38 20.34
CA ARG A 38 11.91 2.08 20.00
C ARG A 38 12.27 2.39 18.54
N SER A 39 11.40 3.10 17.82
CA SER A 39 11.55 3.41 16.40
C SER A 39 11.74 4.89 16.12
N VAL A 40 12.42 5.17 15.00
CA VAL A 40 12.21 6.43 14.28
C VAL A 40 10.83 6.37 13.62
N ARG A 41 9.97 7.34 13.92
CA ARG A 41 8.59 7.45 13.42
C ARG A 41 8.52 8.60 12.41
N PHE A 42 8.20 8.27 11.16
CA PHE A 42 8.05 9.28 10.11
C PHE A 42 6.60 9.72 10.05
N SER A 43 6.29 10.92 10.56
CA SER A 43 4.91 11.43 10.68
C SER A 43 4.27 11.80 9.35
N ASN A 44 5.07 12.02 8.32
CA ASN A 44 4.66 12.43 6.97
C ASN A 44 5.24 11.48 5.91
N ALA A 45 4.92 10.19 6.01
CA ALA A 45 5.31 9.20 5.01
C ALA A 45 4.20 9.01 3.97
N TYR A 46 4.59 8.89 2.71
CA TYR A 46 3.67 8.78 1.57
C TYR A 46 4.00 7.57 0.71
N THR A 47 2.96 6.98 0.13
CA THR A 47 3.13 5.95 -0.90
C THR A 47 3.71 6.52 -2.19
N GLY A 48 4.42 5.72 -2.98
CA GLY A 48 4.81 6.09 -4.35
C GLY A 48 3.62 6.12 -5.32
N SER A 49 2.58 5.34 -5.01
CA SER A 49 1.31 5.29 -5.73
C SER A 49 0.20 4.78 -4.82
N PRO A 50 -0.98 5.42 -4.77
CA PRO A 50 -2.07 4.99 -3.90
C PRO A 50 -2.88 3.81 -4.47
N LEU A 51 -2.21 2.70 -4.80
CA LEU A 51 -2.81 1.45 -5.27
C LEU A 51 -1.84 0.28 -5.06
N CYS A 52 -2.34 -0.90 -4.73
CA CYS A 52 -1.56 -2.03 -4.22
C CYS A 52 -0.35 -2.43 -5.11
N ALA A 53 -0.55 -2.94 -6.34
CA ALA A 53 0.56 -3.42 -7.17
C ALA A 53 1.56 -2.29 -7.53
N PRO A 54 1.13 -1.09 -7.96
CA PRO A 54 2.04 0.04 -8.19
C PRO A 54 2.82 0.45 -6.93
N ALA A 55 2.16 0.54 -5.76
CA ALA A 55 2.82 0.89 -4.50
C ALA A 55 3.89 -0.13 -4.11
N ARG A 56 3.55 -1.42 -4.23
CA ARG A 56 4.43 -2.53 -3.84
C ARG A 56 5.62 -2.68 -4.79
N ALA A 57 5.41 -2.53 -6.10
CA ALA A 57 6.50 -2.47 -7.07
C ALA A 57 7.40 -1.26 -6.82
N SER A 58 6.81 -0.09 -6.52
CA SER A 58 7.55 1.13 -6.18
C SER A 58 8.39 0.97 -4.91
N PHE A 59 7.82 0.37 -3.86
CA PHE A 59 8.55 0.01 -2.64
C PHE A 59 9.72 -0.93 -2.90
N MET A 60 9.48 -2.01 -3.68
CA MET A 60 10.50 -3.02 -3.99
C MET A 60 11.67 -2.43 -4.79
N ALA A 61 11.36 -1.61 -5.81
CA ALA A 61 12.35 -1.07 -6.73
C ALA A 61 12.94 0.29 -6.29
N GLY A 62 12.28 1.01 -5.37
CA GLY A 62 12.59 2.41 -5.09
C GLY A 62 12.27 3.34 -6.27
N GLN A 63 11.41 2.91 -7.20
CA GLN A 63 11.07 3.64 -8.42
C GLN A 63 9.58 3.92 -8.48
N LEU A 64 9.20 5.00 -9.13
CA LEU A 64 7.80 5.35 -9.37
C LEU A 64 7.18 4.50 -10.50
N PRO A 65 5.84 4.43 -10.59
CA PRO A 65 5.12 3.64 -11.59
C PRO A 65 5.55 3.88 -13.04
N GLN A 66 5.85 5.09 -13.45
CA GLN A 66 6.34 5.38 -14.80
C GLN A 66 7.64 4.62 -15.11
N ARG A 67 8.55 4.49 -14.14
CA ARG A 67 9.81 3.75 -14.33
C ARG A 67 9.65 2.24 -14.18
N THR A 68 8.85 1.78 -13.21
CA THR A 68 8.59 0.33 -13.03
C THR A 68 7.68 -0.21 -14.11
N ARG A 69 6.87 0.65 -14.76
CA ARG A 69 5.76 0.34 -15.67
C ARG A 69 4.60 -0.43 -15.04
N VAL A 70 4.58 -0.53 -13.72
CA VAL A 70 3.45 -1.07 -12.95
C VAL A 70 2.45 0.05 -12.70
N TYR A 71 1.60 0.31 -13.69
CA TYR A 71 0.69 1.45 -13.69
C TYR A 71 -0.60 1.22 -12.89
N ASP A 72 -1.03 -0.04 -12.80
CA ASP A 72 -2.28 -0.48 -12.19
C ASP A 72 -2.15 -1.92 -11.63
N ASN A 73 -3.23 -2.43 -11.03
CA ASN A 73 -3.25 -3.74 -10.38
C ASN A 73 -3.20 -4.94 -11.37
N ALA A 74 -3.06 -4.69 -12.66
CA ALA A 74 -2.86 -5.72 -13.67
C ALA A 74 -1.66 -5.41 -14.59
N ALA A 75 -0.81 -4.44 -14.24
CA ALA A 75 0.39 -4.15 -15.01
C ALA A 75 1.56 -5.00 -14.54
N GLU A 76 2.20 -5.69 -15.50
CA GLU A 76 3.32 -6.59 -15.22
C GLU A 76 4.48 -5.88 -14.51
N PHE A 77 4.95 -6.46 -13.42
CA PHE A 77 6.23 -6.11 -12.83
C PHE A 77 7.33 -6.91 -13.54
N THR A 78 8.06 -6.24 -14.44
CA THR A 78 9.06 -6.90 -15.27
C THR A 78 10.25 -7.40 -14.45
N SER A 79 10.69 -8.65 -14.70
CA SER A 79 11.82 -9.29 -14.00
C SER A 79 13.16 -8.57 -14.19
N SER A 80 13.27 -7.67 -15.18
CA SER A 80 14.48 -6.86 -15.41
C SER A 80 14.61 -5.63 -14.51
N VAL A 81 13.59 -5.30 -13.71
CA VAL A 81 13.64 -4.17 -12.77
C VAL A 81 14.40 -4.58 -11.50
N PRO A 82 15.52 -3.93 -11.15
CA PRO A 82 16.23 -4.21 -9.90
C PRO A 82 15.36 -3.84 -8.68
N THR A 83 15.35 -4.71 -7.69
CA THR A 83 14.65 -4.52 -6.41
C THR A 83 15.63 -4.54 -5.25
N PHE A 84 15.20 -4.10 -4.07
CA PHE A 84 16.03 -4.23 -2.87
C PHE A 84 16.45 -5.70 -2.62
N ALA A 85 15.58 -6.67 -2.95
CA ALA A 85 15.91 -8.09 -2.76
C ALA A 85 17.06 -8.53 -3.67
N HIS A 86 17.15 -8.05 -4.91
CA HIS A 86 18.31 -8.29 -5.79
C HIS A 86 19.59 -7.68 -5.22
N HIS A 87 19.54 -6.43 -4.74
CA HIS A 87 20.71 -5.77 -4.14
C HIS A 87 21.17 -6.48 -2.87
N LEU A 88 20.24 -6.86 -1.98
CA LEU A 88 20.54 -7.60 -0.76
C LEU A 88 21.14 -8.98 -1.07
N ARG A 89 20.62 -9.72 -2.04
CA ARG A 89 21.22 -11.01 -2.46
C ARG A 89 22.64 -10.84 -3.00
N ARG A 90 22.89 -9.82 -3.83
CA ARG A 90 24.26 -9.49 -4.27
C ARG A 90 25.19 -9.18 -3.08
N ALA A 91 24.64 -8.59 -2.01
CA ALA A 91 25.35 -8.37 -0.76
C ALA A 91 25.45 -9.59 0.14
N GLY A 92 24.96 -10.76 -0.29
CA GLY A 92 25.09 -12.03 0.45
C GLY A 92 23.98 -12.32 1.45
N TYR A 93 22.84 -11.62 1.37
CA TYR A 93 21.65 -11.92 2.18
C TYR A 93 20.88 -13.12 1.62
N GLN A 94 20.25 -13.88 2.49
CA GLN A 94 19.09 -14.69 2.14
C GLN A 94 17.84 -13.85 2.24
N THR A 95 16.91 -13.99 1.28
CA THR A 95 15.70 -13.15 1.19
C THR A 95 14.44 -14.01 1.14
N ALA A 96 13.46 -13.71 1.96
CA ALA A 96 12.21 -14.46 2.02
C ALA A 96 10.98 -13.54 2.13
N LEU A 97 9.85 -14.04 1.62
CA LEU A 97 8.55 -13.39 1.70
C LEU A 97 7.53 -14.36 2.29
N SER A 98 6.77 -13.91 3.27
CA SER A 98 5.49 -14.49 3.69
C SER A 98 4.39 -13.46 3.46
N GLY A 99 3.42 -13.77 2.60
CA GLY A 99 2.27 -12.92 2.38
C GLY A 99 2.19 -12.22 1.02
N LYS A 100 1.34 -11.19 0.98
CA LYS A 100 0.93 -10.46 -0.22
C LYS A 100 2.03 -9.53 -0.74
N MET A 101 2.31 -9.62 -2.04
CA MET A 101 3.08 -8.59 -2.75
C MET A 101 2.41 -8.14 -4.05
N HIS A 102 1.35 -8.81 -4.49
CA HIS A 102 0.59 -8.47 -5.69
C HIS A 102 1.48 -8.34 -6.92
N PHE A 103 2.40 -9.30 -7.09
CA PHE A 103 3.22 -9.36 -8.30
C PHE A 103 2.38 -9.82 -9.47
N VAL A 104 2.28 -8.98 -10.49
CA VAL A 104 1.61 -9.29 -11.75
C VAL A 104 2.65 -9.76 -12.77
N GLY A 105 2.34 -10.82 -13.50
CA GLY A 105 3.24 -11.42 -14.49
C GLY A 105 3.88 -12.73 -14.02
N PRO A 106 4.67 -13.37 -14.89
CA PRO A 106 5.23 -14.70 -14.65
C PRO A 106 6.37 -14.73 -13.60
N ASP A 107 7.11 -13.63 -13.39
CA ASP A 107 8.08 -13.57 -12.30
C ASP A 107 7.36 -13.27 -10.97
N GLN A 108 7.35 -14.25 -10.08
CA GLN A 108 6.70 -14.16 -8.77
C GLN A 108 7.70 -14.06 -7.62
N LEU A 109 8.99 -13.83 -7.93
CA LEU A 109 10.06 -13.77 -6.94
C LEU A 109 10.76 -12.42 -6.86
N HIS A 110 10.98 -11.73 -7.97
CA HIS A 110 11.62 -10.41 -8.02
C HIS A 110 12.83 -10.23 -7.10
N GLY A 111 13.72 -11.23 -7.10
CA GLY A 111 14.95 -11.24 -6.29
C GLY A 111 14.81 -11.95 -4.95
N LEU A 112 13.63 -12.38 -4.54
CA LEU A 112 13.44 -13.23 -3.36
C LEU A 112 14.00 -14.66 -3.63
N GLU A 113 14.67 -15.26 -2.64
CA GLU A 113 15.07 -16.68 -2.71
C GLU A 113 13.90 -17.60 -2.38
N GLN A 114 13.04 -17.16 -1.45
CA GLN A 114 11.92 -17.96 -0.97
C GLN A 114 10.64 -17.12 -0.90
N ARG A 115 9.55 -17.69 -1.36
CA ARG A 115 8.20 -17.21 -1.13
C ARG A 115 7.44 -18.31 -0.40
N LEU A 116 6.98 -18.02 0.83
CA LEU A 116 6.49 -19.02 1.77
C LEU A 116 4.99 -19.29 1.61
N THR A 117 4.25 -18.32 1.08
CA THR A 117 2.82 -18.42 0.80
C THR A 117 2.54 -18.06 -0.65
N THR A 118 1.34 -18.39 -1.13
CA THR A 118 0.83 -17.79 -2.37
C THR A 118 0.54 -16.29 -2.20
N ASP A 119 0.02 -15.65 -3.24
CA ASP A 119 -0.64 -14.34 -3.11
C ASP A 119 -2.14 -14.51 -2.92
N ILE A 120 -2.84 -13.44 -2.50
CA ILE A 120 -4.29 -13.45 -2.33
C ILE A 120 -5.00 -12.87 -3.56
N TYR A 121 -4.28 -12.17 -4.44
CA TYR A 121 -4.80 -11.54 -5.65
C TYR A 121 -4.18 -12.16 -6.91
N PRO A 122 -4.92 -12.08 -8.05
CA PRO A 122 -4.46 -12.68 -9.31
C PRO A 122 -3.19 -12.01 -9.85
N ALA A 123 -2.33 -12.81 -10.50
CA ALA A 123 -1.11 -12.35 -11.16
C ALA A 123 -1.30 -12.04 -12.65
N ASP A 124 -2.54 -12.06 -13.16
CA ASP A 124 -2.86 -11.87 -14.56
C ASP A 124 -3.28 -10.43 -14.92
N PHE A 125 -3.67 -10.19 -16.16
CA PHE A 125 -4.05 -8.89 -16.68
C PHE A 125 -5.56 -8.57 -16.57
N GLY A 126 -6.31 -9.34 -15.78
CA GLY A 126 -7.77 -9.22 -15.71
C GLY A 126 -8.29 -7.88 -15.22
N TRP A 127 -7.53 -7.20 -14.37
CA TRP A 127 -7.91 -5.90 -13.81
C TRP A 127 -7.30 -4.70 -14.58
N THR A 128 -6.94 -4.89 -15.85
CA THR A 128 -6.44 -3.79 -16.68
C THR A 128 -7.51 -2.73 -16.93
N PRO A 129 -7.32 -1.47 -16.51
CA PRO A 129 -8.23 -0.39 -16.88
C PRO A 129 -8.23 -0.12 -18.40
N ASP A 130 -9.25 0.56 -18.90
CA ASP A 130 -9.33 0.98 -20.29
C ASP A 130 -9.64 2.48 -20.42
N TYR A 131 -8.63 3.30 -20.62
CA TYR A 131 -8.77 4.75 -20.79
C TYR A 131 -9.58 5.16 -22.04
N ARG A 132 -9.80 4.23 -22.98
CA ARG A 132 -10.69 4.46 -24.14
C ARG A 132 -12.17 4.44 -23.73
N LYS A 133 -12.46 3.83 -22.57
CA LYS A 133 -13.81 3.60 -22.05
C LYS A 133 -13.94 4.08 -20.59
N PRO A 134 -13.70 5.36 -20.34
CA PRO A 134 -13.55 5.86 -18.96
C PRO A 134 -14.83 5.77 -18.12
N GLY A 135 -15.98 5.55 -18.74
CA GLY A 135 -17.27 5.37 -18.03
C GLY A 135 -17.65 3.90 -17.82
N GLU A 136 -16.87 2.97 -18.37
CA GLU A 136 -17.15 1.55 -18.19
C GLU A 136 -16.35 1.00 -17.00
N ARG A 137 -17.07 0.44 -16.03
CA ARG A 137 -16.47 -0.32 -14.94
C ARG A 137 -16.12 -1.73 -15.44
N ILE A 138 -14.98 -2.25 -14.98
CA ILE A 138 -14.68 -3.68 -15.13
C ILE A 138 -15.57 -4.44 -14.14
N ASP A 139 -16.46 -5.30 -14.62
CA ASP A 139 -17.49 -5.94 -13.79
C ASP A 139 -16.95 -6.73 -12.59
N TRP A 140 -15.79 -7.36 -12.74
CA TRP A 140 -15.11 -8.12 -11.67
C TRP A 140 -14.04 -7.34 -10.94
N TRP A 141 -13.96 -6.03 -11.11
CA TRP A 141 -13.07 -5.20 -10.35
C TRP A 141 -13.48 -5.17 -8.87
N TYR A 142 -12.49 -5.44 -8.00
CA TYR A 142 -12.71 -5.72 -6.59
C TYR A 142 -13.41 -4.60 -5.82
N HIS A 143 -12.98 -3.34 -6.00
CA HIS A 143 -13.51 -2.23 -5.23
C HIS A 143 -14.92 -1.83 -5.66
N ASN A 144 -15.86 -2.00 -4.74
CA ASN A 144 -17.24 -1.52 -4.85
C ASN A 144 -17.79 -1.26 -3.43
N LEU A 145 -18.85 -0.45 -3.34
CA LEU A 145 -19.45 -0.10 -2.05
C LEU A 145 -20.15 -1.26 -1.32
N GLY A 146 -20.21 -2.43 -1.91
CA GLY A 146 -20.64 -3.66 -1.24
C GLY A 146 -19.77 -4.02 -0.05
N SER A 147 -18.46 -3.70 -0.12
CA SER A 147 -17.54 -3.85 1.02
C SER A 147 -17.94 -2.99 2.22
N VAL A 148 -18.53 -1.82 1.97
CA VAL A 148 -18.97 -0.88 3.02
C VAL A 148 -20.33 -1.31 3.57
N SER A 149 -21.31 -1.57 2.71
CA SER A 149 -22.66 -1.99 3.13
C SER A 149 -22.65 -3.35 3.81
N GLY A 150 -21.76 -4.25 3.40
CA GLY A 150 -21.58 -5.58 3.97
C GLY A 150 -20.63 -5.66 5.15
N ALA A 151 -20.16 -4.51 5.68
CA ALA A 151 -19.30 -4.49 6.86
C ALA A 151 -19.97 -5.12 8.08
N GLY A 152 -19.21 -5.85 8.90
CA GLY A 152 -19.79 -6.51 10.07
C GLY A 152 -18.87 -7.56 10.70
N VAL A 153 -19.50 -8.58 11.31
CA VAL A 153 -18.79 -9.62 12.04
C VAL A 153 -18.81 -10.93 11.27
N ALA A 154 -17.65 -11.59 11.17
CA ALA A 154 -17.53 -13.00 10.81
C ALA A 154 -16.32 -13.61 11.51
N GLU A 155 -16.37 -14.90 11.83
CA GLU A 155 -15.26 -15.60 12.46
C GLU A 155 -14.25 -16.13 11.44
N ILE A 156 -14.68 -16.41 10.22
CA ILE A 156 -13.87 -16.89 9.10
C ILE A 156 -14.13 -16.00 7.90
N THR A 157 -13.05 -15.53 7.27
CA THR A 157 -13.06 -14.85 5.97
C THR A 157 -11.85 -15.32 5.17
N ASN A 158 -11.88 -15.11 3.85
CA ASN A 158 -10.74 -15.40 2.98
C ASN A 158 -9.46 -14.68 3.46
N GLN A 159 -9.57 -13.42 3.86
CA GLN A 159 -8.42 -12.62 4.31
C GLN A 159 -7.91 -13.08 5.68
N TYR A 160 -8.78 -13.43 6.64
CA TYR A 160 -8.34 -13.99 7.93
C TYR A 160 -7.62 -15.32 7.77
N GLU A 161 -8.14 -16.21 6.94
CA GLU A 161 -7.50 -17.49 6.66
C GLU A 161 -6.12 -17.29 6.04
N TYR A 162 -6.01 -16.35 5.10
CA TYR A 162 -4.76 -16.01 4.45
C TYR A 162 -3.74 -15.40 5.42
N ASP A 163 -4.13 -14.39 6.21
CA ASP A 163 -3.21 -13.70 7.12
C ASP A 163 -2.79 -14.59 8.31
N ASP A 164 -3.64 -15.50 8.77
CA ASP A 164 -3.26 -16.53 9.75
C ASP A 164 -2.19 -17.48 9.16
N GLU A 165 -2.28 -17.86 7.88
CA GLU A 165 -1.24 -18.64 7.17
C GLU A 165 0.06 -17.82 7.02
N VAL A 166 -0.04 -16.55 6.65
CA VAL A 166 1.12 -15.63 6.55
C VAL A 166 1.88 -15.56 7.87
N ALA A 167 1.17 -15.33 8.98
CA ALA A 167 1.78 -15.26 10.30
C ALA A 167 2.43 -16.59 10.70
N HIS A 168 1.75 -17.72 10.46
CA HIS A 168 2.27 -19.06 10.75
C HIS A 168 3.62 -19.30 10.02
N HIS A 169 3.67 -19.06 8.72
CA HIS A 169 4.90 -19.28 7.94
C HIS A 169 6.02 -18.31 8.31
N ALA A 170 5.69 -17.06 8.65
CA ALA A 170 6.67 -16.09 9.14
C ALA A 170 7.31 -16.55 10.47
N VAL A 171 6.51 -17.03 11.42
CA VAL A 171 6.97 -17.58 12.70
C VAL A 171 7.85 -18.82 12.48
N GLN A 172 7.43 -19.76 11.62
CA GLN A 172 8.23 -20.95 11.29
C GLN A 172 9.59 -20.53 10.67
N LYS A 173 9.56 -19.57 9.75
CA LYS A 173 10.79 -19.06 9.11
C LYS A 173 11.74 -18.43 10.13
N LEU A 174 11.23 -17.65 11.09
CA LEU A 174 12.06 -17.06 12.15
C LEU A 174 12.70 -18.12 13.05
N TYR A 175 11.99 -19.20 13.37
CA TYR A 175 12.60 -20.34 14.09
C TYR A 175 13.75 -20.98 13.29
N ASP A 176 13.58 -21.18 11.98
CA ASP A 176 14.61 -21.74 11.12
C ASP A 176 15.82 -20.82 11.01
N LEU A 177 15.59 -19.51 10.85
CA LEU A 177 16.65 -18.50 10.86
C LEU A 177 17.38 -18.45 12.21
N GLY A 178 16.67 -18.60 13.32
CA GLY A 178 17.23 -18.63 14.68
C GLY A 178 18.09 -19.86 14.97
N ARG A 179 17.88 -20.99 14.28
CA ARG A 179 18.72 -22.20 14.40
C ARG A 179 20.09 -22.05 13.72
N GLY A 180 20.27 -21.00 12.88
CA GLY A 180 21.58 -20.64 12.33
C GLY A 180 22.20 -21.65 11.35
N HIS A 181 21.37 -22.43 10.65
CA HIS A 181 21.86 -23.38 9.63
C HIS A 181 22.51 -22.69 8.42
N ASP A 182 22.10 -21.45 8.14
CA ASP A 182 22.71 -20.57 7.14
C ASP A 182 23.25 -19.33 7.86
N ALA A 183 24.56 -19.12 7.77
CA ALA A 183 25.25 -18.02 8.46
C ALA A 183 25.11 -16.66 7.75
N ARG A 184 24.45 -16.61 6.59
CA ARG A 184 24.19 -15.35 5.88
C ARG A 184 23.22 -14.48 6.67
N PRO A 185 23.36 -13.15 6.65
CA PRO A 185 22.31 -12.27 7.13
C PRO A 185 21.03 -12.50 6.31
N TRP A 186 19.89 -12.20 6.89
CA TRP A 186 18.60 -12.43 6.24
C TRP A 186 17.75 -11.15 6.14
N CYS A 187 16.89 -11.11 5.13
CA CYS A 187 15.79 -10.17 4.99
C CYS A 187 14.49 -10.95 4.85
N LEU A 188 13.62 -10.84 5.84
CA LEU A 188 12.29 -11.43 5.84
C LEU A 188 11.25 -10.32 5.69
N THR A 189 10.45 -10.39 4.62
CA THR A 189 9.26 -9.56 4.45
C THR A 189 8.04 -10.36 4.88
N VAL A 190 7.24 -9.82 5.79
CA VAL A 190 5.94 -10.35 6.19
C VAL A 190 4.89 -9.32 5.81
N SER A 191 3.96 -9.70 4.94
CA SER A 191 3.00 -8.77 4.35
C SER A 191 1.58 -9.27 4.49
N PHE A 192 0.83 -8.65 5.40
CA PHE A 192 -0.57 -8.95 5.69
C PHE A 192 -1.51 -8.24 4.71
N THR A 193 -2.72 -8.80 4.56
CA THR A 193 -3.78 -8.21 3.78
C THR A 193 -4.60 -7.21 4.60
N HIS A 194 -4.84 -7.49 5.88
CA HIS A 194 -5.58 -6.55 6.73
C HIS A 194 -4.76 -5.25 6.99
N PRO A 195 -5.45 -4.10 7.21
CA PRO A 195 -6.91 -3.92 7.36
C PRO A 195 -7.68 -3.64 6.05
N HIS A 196 -7.19 -4.05 4.87
CA HIS A 196 -7.88 -3.89 3.57
C HIS A 196 -9.35 -4.36 3.64
N ASP A 197 -10.23 -3.70 2.89
CA ASP A 197 -11.62 -4.15 2.74
C ASP A 197 -11.71 -5.61 2.20
N PRO A 198 -12.83 -6.33 2.46
CA PRO A 198 -14.08 -5.92 3.11
C PRO A 198 -13.91 -5.72 4.62
N TYR A 199 -14.62 -4.74 5.15
CA TYR A 199 -14.53 -4.31 6.56
C TYR A 199 -15.26 -5.27 7.51
N VAL A 200 -14.84 -6.53 7.47
CA VAL A 200 -15.41 -7.61 8.28
C VAL A 200 -14.39 -8.02 9.32
N ALA A 201 -14.81 -8.17 10.57
CA ALA A 201 -13.91 -8.50 11.66
C ALA A 201 -14.44 -9.61 12.57
N ARG A 202 -13.54 -10.35 13.22
CA ARG A 202 -13.91 -11.30 14.26
C ARG A 202 -14.53 -10.60 15.46
N ARG A 203 -15.56 -11.21 16.08
CA ARG A 203 -16.31 -10.66 17.23
C ARG A 203 -15.38 -10.10 18.30
N ARG A 204 -14.38 -10.84 18.71
CA ARG A 204 -13.44 -10.45 19.77
C ARG A 204 -12.71 -9.11 19.54
N TYR A 205 -12.45 -8.74 18.30
CA TYR A 205 -11.81 -7.46 17.95
C TYR A 205 -12.86 -6.37 17.71
N TRP A 206 -13.99 -6.74 17.11
CA TRP A 206 -15.11 -5.86 16.85
C TRP A 206 -15.64 -5.22 18.14
N ASP A 207 -15.81 -6.00 19.20
CA ASP A 207 -16.39 -5.55 20.47
C ASP A 207 -15.50 -4.53 21.20
N LEU A 208 -14.18 -4.48 20.91
CA LEU A 208 -13.27 -3.49 21.46
C LEU A 208 -13.60 -2.04 21.02
N TYR A 209 -14.37 -1.87 19.97
CA TYR A 209 -14.71 -0.58 19.38
C TYR A 209 -16.19 -0.23 19.45
N GLU A 210 -16.95 -0.85 20.36
CA GLU A 210 -18.37 -0.60 20.51
C GLU A 210 -18.68 0.87 20.83
N ASP A 211 -17.97 1.43 21.79
CA ASP A 211 -18.14 2.82 22.27
C ASP A 211 -17.07 3.77 21.68
N CYS A 212 -16.47 3.43 20.54
CA CYS A 212 -15.41 4.24 19.95
C CYS A 212 -15.97 5.57 19.41
N ALA A 213 -15.42 6.69 19.89
CA ALA A 213 -15.84 8.04 19.47
C ALA A 213 -15.40 8.42 18.04
N HIS A 214 -14.55 7.61 17.38
CA HIS A 214 -13.95 7.90 16.08
C HIS A 214 -14.61 7.14 14.92
N LEU A 215 -15.82 6.62 15.11
CA LEU A 215 -16.54 5.87 14.08
C LEU A 215 -17.15 6.76 12.98
N ASP A 216 -17.37 8.04 13.26
CA ASP A 216 -17.80 9.00 12.23
C ASP A 216 -16.57 9.60 11.52
N PRO A 217 -16.64 9.84 10.20
CA PRO A 217 -15.63 10.60 9.48
C PRO A 217 -15.49 12.03 10.04
N GLU A 218 -14.29 12.57 10.03
CA GLU A 218 -14.05 13.97 10.42
C GLU A 218 -14.60 14.93 9.36
N VAL A 219 -14.45 14.55 8.08
CA VAL A 219 -15.02 15.30 6.96
C VAL A 219 -16.26 14.58 6.44
N THR A 220 -17.40 15.22 6.59
CA THR A 220 -18.68 14.70 6.10
C THR A 220 -18.67 14.52 4.57
N PRO A 221 -19.53 13.65 4.01
CA PRO A 221 -19.64 13.45 2.57
C PRO A 221 -19.87 14.78 1.83
N ILE A 222 -19.03 15.05 0.84
CA ILE A 222 -19.18 16.17 -0.09
C ILE A 222 -20.24 15.77 -1.13
N PRO A 223 -21.21 16.64 -1.46
CA PRO A 223 -22.16 16.36 -2.53
C PRO A 223 -21.45 16.06 -3.85
N TYR A 224 -21.94 15.06 -4.60
CA TYR A 224 -21.30 14.60 -5.84
C TYR A 224 -20.96 15.74 -6.81
N ASP A 225 -21.88 16.70 -7.00
CA ASP A 225 -21.69 17.83 -7.92
C ASP A 225 -20.67 18.86 -7.43
N GLU A 226 -20.32 18.83 -6.14
CA GLU A 226 -19.33 19.71 -5.51
C GLU A 226 -17.92 19.06 -5.42
N MET A 227 -17.84 17.75 -5.67
CA MET A 227 -16.56 17.03 -5.70
C MET A 227 -15.68 17.48 -6.88
N ASP A 228 -14.38 17.37 -6.72
CA ASP A 228 -13.43 17.46 -7.83
C ASP A 228 -13.69 16.38 -8.90
N PRO A 229 -13.24 16.57 -10.15
CA PRO A 229 -13.58 15.64 -11.24
C PRO A 229 -13.06 14.22 -11.02
N HIS A 230 -11.89 14.06 -10.39
CA HIS A 230 -11.33 12.73 -10.12
C HIS A 230 -12.14 12.00 -9.05
N SER A 231 -12.50 12.67 -7.95
CA SER A 231 -13.38 12.12 -6.91
C SER A 231 -14.72 11.64 -7.46
N ARG A 232 -15.34 12.40 -8.38
CA ARG A 232 -16.56 11.96 -9.07
C ARG A 232 -16.35 10.68 -9.85
N ARG A 233 -15.25 10.58 -10.61
CA ARG A 233 -14.93 9.36 -11.38
C ARG A 233 -14.69 8.15 -10.46
N LEU A 234 -14.05 8.35 -9.30
CA LEU A 234 -13.89 7.27 -8.31
C LEU A 234 -15.22 6.81 -7.74
N MET A 235 -16.13 7.72 -7.43
CA MET A 235 -17.48 7.36 -7.01
C MET A 235 -18.21 6.53 -8.08
N ASP A 236 -18.14 6.96 -9.34
CA ASP A 236 -18.73 6.23 -10.47
C ASP A 236 -18.09 4.86 -10.66
N ALA A 237 -16.75 4.75 -10.55
CA ALA A 237 -16.03 3.49 -10.63
C ALA A 237 -16.40 2.52 -9.49
N CYS A 238 -16.78 3.01 -8.31
CA CYS A 238 -17.24 2.22 -7.18
C CYS A 238 -18.75 1.92 -7.21
N ASP A 239 -19.45 2.26 -8.29
CA ASP A 239 -20.89 2.01 -8.46
C ASP A 239 -21.77 2.67 -7.38
N TRP A 240 -21.41 3.88 -6.93
CA TRP A 240 -22.10 4.53 -5.80
C TRP A 240 -23.60 4.64 -5.94
N ARG A 241 -24.11 4.75 -7.20
CA ARG A 241 -25.57 4.84 -7.46
C ARG A 241 -26.33 3.53 -7.23
N LYS A 242 -25.59 2.41 -7.14
CA LYS A 242 -26.19 1.08 -6.86
C LYS A 242 -26.32 0.79 -5.37
N SER A 243 -25.68 1.59 -4.51
CA SER A 243 -25.61 1.35 -3.07
C SER A 243 -25.93 2.62 -2.30
N GLU A 244 -27.01 2.62 -1.54
CA GLU A 244 -27.28 3.68 -0.56
C GLU A 244 -26.43 3.43 0.69
N ILE A 245 -25.39 4.21 0.90
CA ILE A 245 -24.53 4.11 2.08
C ILE A 245 -25.08 5.02 3.18
N THR A 246 -25.58 4.39 4.24
CA THR A 246 -26.11 5.10 5.41
C THR A 246 -24.99 5.42 6.41
N PRO A 247 -25.19 6.43 7.31
CA PRO A 247 -24.22 6.71 8.38
C PRO A 247 -23.91 5.49 9.27
N GLU A 248 -24.90 4.62 9.48
CA GLU A 248 -24.70 3.38 10.25
C GLU A 248 -23.75 2.41 9.52
N MET A 249 -23.90 2.25 8.21
CA MET A 249 -22.97 1.44 7.41
C MET A 249 -21.55 2.00 7.44
N VAL A 250 -21.40 3.33 7.41
CA VAL A 250 -20.09 4.01 7.56
C VAL A 250 -19.46 3.66 8.91
N ARG A 251 -20.19 3.80 10.01
CA ARG A 251 -19.69 3.46 11.36
C ARG A 251 -19.31 1.98 11.45
N ARG A 252 -20.12 1.08 10.88
CA ARG A 252 -19.81 -0.35 10.85
C ARG A 252 -18.54 -0.65 10.06
N ALA A 253 -18.34 -0.04 8.91
CA ALA A 253 -17.14 -0.24 8.09
C ALA A 253 -15.89 0.28 8.82
N ARG A 254 -15.94 1.48 9.40
CA ARG A 254 -14.84 2.01 10.22
C ARG A 254 -14.54 1.13 11.44
N ARG A 255 -15.58 0.64 12.14
CA ARG A 255 -15.43 -0.31 13.24
C ARG A 255 -14.71 -1.57 12.80
N GLY A 256 -15.10 -2.16 11.69
CA GLY A 256 -14.42 -3.34 11.10
C GLY A 256 -12.97 -3.09 10.77
N TYR A 257 -12.68 -1.94 10.17
CA TYR A 257 -11.31 -1.54 9.85
C TYR A 257 -10.43 -1.39 11.10
N PHE A 258 -10.91 -0.72 12.16
CA PHE A 258 -10.17 -0.59 13.42
C PHE A 258 -9.97 -1.93 14.12
N ALA A 259 -10.98 -2.78 14.10
CA ALA A 259 -10.89 -4.14 14.62
C ALA A 259 -9.83 -4.98 13.87
N ASN A 260 -9.73 -4.81 12.55
CA ASN A 260 -8.72 -5.47 11.72
C ASN A 260 -7.30 -4.94 11.98
N ILE A 261 -7.13 -3.67 12.35
CA ILE A 261 -5.84 -3.15 12.84
C ILE A 261 -5.42 -3.88 14.12
N THR A 262 -6.35 -4.07 15.06
CA THR A 262 -6.06 -4.82 16.31
C THR A 262 -5.65 -6.26 16.03
N TYR A 263 -6.32 -6.92 15.09
CA TYR A 263 -5.95 -8.27 14.67
C TYR A 263 -4.52 -8.33 14.11
N VAL A 264 -4.17 -7.43 13.22
CA VAL A 264 -2.80 -7.37 12.66
C VAL A 264 -1.77 -7.03 13.73
N ASP A 265 -2.09 -6.14 14.66
CA ASP A 265 -1.23 -5.84 15.81
C ASP A 265 -0.91 -7.10 16.63
N GLU A 266 -1.91 -7.96 16.88
CA GLU A 266 -1.72 -9.25 17.57
C GLU A 266 -0.77 -10.16 16.78
N LYS A 267 -0.95 -10.30 15.46
CA LYS A 267 -0.08 -11.11 14.60
C LYS A 267 1.36 -10.59 14.54
N ILE A 268 1.53 -9.30 14.45
CA ILE A 268 2.85 -8.65 14.52
C ILE A 268 3.48 -8.88 15.90
N GLY A 269 2.70 -8.82 16.96
CA GLY A 269 3.16 -9.14 18.32
C GLY A 269 3.70 -10.56 18.46
N GLU A 270 3.04 -11.56 17.85
CA GLU A 270 3.52 -12.95 17.79
C GLU A 270 4.89 -13.04 17.10
N ILE A 271 5.05 -12.38 15.95
CA ILE A 271 6.29 -12.37 15.17
C ILE A 271 7.42 -11.69 15.94
N LEU A 272 7.18 -10.51 16.53
CA LEU A 272 8.17 -9.79 17.31
C LEU A 272 8.60 -10.57 18.56
N THR A 273 7.67 -11.30 19.20
CA THR A 273 7.98 -12.17 20.34
C THR A 273 8.94 -13.30 19.94
N VAL A 274 8.74 -13.89 18.77
CA VAL A 274 9.65 -14.95 18.26
C VAL A 274 11.02 -14.37 17.88
N LEU A 275 11.05 -13.19 17.26
CA LEU A 275 12.30 -12.50 16.95
C LEU A 275 13.14 -12.25 18.24
N GLU A 276 12.50 -11.76 19.30
CA GLU A 276 13.15 -11.53 20.60
C GLU A 276 13.60 -12.83 21.27
N ALA A 277 12.74 -13.87 21.27
CA ALA A 277 13.05 -15.18 21.86
C ALA A 277 14.23 -15.87 21.17
N THR A 278 14.39 -15.68 19.86
CA THR A 278 15.51 -16.23 19.08
C THR A 278 16.79 -15.37 19.17
N ARG A 279 16.76 -14.26 19.90
CA ARG A 279 17.88 -13.34 20.14
C ARG A 279 18.57 -12.85 18.87
N GLN A 280 17.79 -12.66 17.82
CA GLN A 280 18.27 -12.16 16.54
C GLN A 280 18.16 -10.64 16.52
N GLU A 281 19.29 -9.95 16.38
CA GLU A 281 19.29 -8.53 16.10
C GLU A 281 18.84 -8.27 14.66
N ALA A 282 17.86 -7.41 14.48
CA ALA A 282 17.37 -7.02 13.16
C ALA A 282 16.97 -5.55 13.12
N VAL A 283 17.14 -4.94 11.96
CA VAL A 283 16.40 -3.74 11.58
C VAL A 283 14.94 -4.15 11.39
N VAL A 284 14.02 -3.52 12.09
CA VAL A 284 12.58 -3.75 11.95
C VAL A 284 11.95 -2.56 11.28
N VAL A 285 11.32 -2.78 10.13
CA VAL A 285 10.57 -1.75 9.37
C VAL A 285 9.09 -2.10 9.43
N PHE A 286 8.24 -1.17 9.82
CA PHE A 286 6.78 -1.27 9.72
C PHE A 286 6.25 -0.22 8.77
N LEU A 287 5.41 -0.64 7.80
CA LEU A 287 4.80 0.25 6.81
C LEU A 287 3.46 -0.28 6.30
N SER A 288 2.71 0.59 5.61
CA SER A 288 1.63 0.21 4.70
C SER A 288 1.99 0.56 3.26
N ASP A 289 1.37 -0.09 2.28
CA ASP A 289 1.54 0.23 0.86
C ASP A 289 0.81 1.52 0.46
N HIS A 290 -0.42 1.73 0.94
CA HIS A 290 -1.23 2.95 0.79
C HIS A 290 -2.23 3.02 1.96
N GLY A 291 -3.00 4.10 2.01
CA GLY A 291 -4.05 4.30 3.01
C GLY A 291 -5.45 3.91 2.53
N ASP A 292 -6.46 4.37 3.27
CA ASP A 292 -7.89 4.26 2.99
C ASP A 292 -8.60 5.56 3.37
N MET A 293 -9.51 6.03 2.53
CA MET A 293 -10.32 7.23 2.79
C MET A 293 -11.36 7.02 3.89
N LEU A 294 -11.78 5.80 4.15
CA LEU A 294 -12.67 5.43 5.28
C LEU A 294 -13.95 6.28 5.40
N GLY A 295 -14.50 6.71 4.29
CA GLY A 295 -15.69 7.56 4.26
C GLY A 295 -15.43 9.06 4.41
N GLU A 296 -14.17 9.48 4.66
CA GLU A 296 -13.82 10.91 4.65
C GLU A 296 -14.19 11.52 3.30
N ARG A 297 -14.88 12.68 3.32
CA ARG A 297 -15.40 13.36 2.12
C ARG A 297 -16.46 12.54 1.33
N GLY A 298 -16.90 11.40 1.84
CA GLY A 298 -17.75 10.42 1.15
C GLY A 298 -16.97 9.41 0.31
N LEU A 299 -15.63 9.49 0.27
CA LEU A 299 -14.76 8.60 -0.47
C LEU A 299 -14.36 7.37 0.34
N TRP A 300 -14.12 6.28 -0.36
CA TRP A 300 -13.68 4.99 0.20
C TRP A 300 -12.45 4.48 -0.53
N PHE A 301 -11.76 3.55 0.12
CA PHE A 301 -10.55 2.92 -0.42
C PHE A 301 -9.43 3.94 -0.63
N LYS A 302 -8.75 3.88 -1.77
CA LYS A 302 -7.56 4.65 -2.14
C LYS A 302 -7.77 5.31 -3.51
N MET A 303 -6.75 5.35 -4.38
CA MET A 303 -6.82 5.80 -5.78
C MET A 303 -6.88 7.32 -5.96
N ASN A 304 -6.50 8.07 -4.94
CA ASN A 304 -6.39 9.54 -4.95
C ASN A 304 -5.19 9.99 -4.09
N PHE A 305 -4.86 11.28 -4.13
CA PHE A 305 -3.73 11.81 -3.37
C PHE A 305 -4.13 12.53 -2.07
N PHE A 306 -5.37 12.43 -1.62
CA PHE A 306 -5.74 12.92 -0.29
C PHE A 306 -5.01 12.15 0.81
N GLU A 307 -4.82 12.79 1.97
CA GLU A 307 -4.05 12.21 3.09
C GLU A 307 -4.56 10.84 3.52
N GLY A 308 -5.88 10.61 3.52
CA GLY A 308 -6.46 9.31 3.85
C GLY A 308 -5.92 8.17 2.98
N SER A 309 -5.73 8.44 1.70
CA SER A 309 -5.29 7.46 0.69
C SER A 309 -3.76 7.42 0.52
N ALA A 310 -3.10 8.58 0.50
CA ALA A 310 -1.69 8.69 0.12
C ALA A 310 -0.72 8.61 1.30
N ALA A 311 -1.11 9.07 2.49
CA ALA A 311 -0.27 8.97 3.68
C ALA A 311 -0.32 7.56 4.28
N VAL A 312 0.85 7.07 4.70
CA VAL A 312 1.02 5.72 5.25
C VAL A 312 1.81 5.75 6.56
N PRO A 313 1.62 4.79 7.48
CA PRO A 313 2.53 4.61 8.58
C PRO A 313 3.92 4.21 8.08
N LEU A 314 4.96 4.73 8.72
CA LEU A 314 6.34 4.29 8.52
C LEU A 314 7.13 4.42 9.80
N MET A 315 7.66 3.30 10.28
CA MET A 315 8.51 3.24 11.48
C MET A 315 9.72 2.36 11.21
N ILE A 316 10.89 2.77 11.70
CA ILE A 316 12.14 2.01 11.58
C ILE A 316 12.81 1.92 12.95
N ALA A 317 12.92 0.69 13.48
CA ALA A 317 13.74 0.39 14.64
C ALA A 317 15.04 -0.24 14.15
N ALA A 318 16.17 0.42 14.35
CA ALA A 318 17.46 -0.06 13.88
C ALA A 318 18.59 0.27 14.85
N PRO A 319 19.59 -0.60 15.01
CA PRO A 319 20.81 -0.27 15.73
C PRO A 319 21.46 1.01 15.16
N GLY A 320 21.78 1.97 16.03
CA GLY A 320 22.41 3.24 15.63
C GLY A 320 21.46 4.31 15.06
N LEU A 321 20.16 4.09 15.15
CA LEU A 321 19.14 5.13 15.02
C LEU A 321 18.50 5.38 16.39
N GLU A 322 18.47 6.64 16.81
CA GLU A 322 17.80 7.04 18.04
C GLU A 322 16.28 7.08 17.81
N PRO A 323 15.47 6.49 18.69
CA PRO A 323 14.02 6.59 18.61
C PRO A 323 13.56 8.06 18.67
N GLY A 324 12.62 8.41 17.82
CA GLY A 324 12.15 9.79 17.76
C GLY A 324 11.15 10.01 16.65
N ARG A 325 10.62 11.23 16.55
CA ARG A 325 9.72 11.66 15.49
C ARG A 325 10.47 12.47 14.45
N VAL A 326 10.18 12.18 13.17
CA VAL A 326 10.70 12.91 12.01
C VAL A 326 9.53 13.45 11.21
N ASP A 327 9.44 14.79 11.11
CA ASP A 327 8.34 15.48 10.41
C ASP A 327 8.65 15.79 8.94
N THR A 328 9.89 15.58 8.50
CA THR A 328 10.25 15.71 7.10
C THR A 328 9.44 14.74 6.24
N PRO A 329 8.74 15.19 5.18
CA PRO A 329 8.04 14.31 4.28
C PRO A 329 8.97 13.29 3.62
N VAL A 330 8.58 12.02 3.63
CA VAL A 330 9.32 10.88 3.07
C VAL A 330 8.39 9.98 2.25
N SER A 331 8.96 9.04 1.52
CA SER A 331 8.20 8.11 0.69
C SER A 331 8.55 6.65 0.94
N THR A 332 7.62 5.76 0.64
CA THR A 332 7.91 4.30 0.63
C THR A 332 8.96 3.91 -0.41
N ILE A 333 9.14 4.69 -1.49
CA ILE A 333 10.24 4.46 -2.45
C ILE A 333 11.63 4.67 -1.83
N ASP A 334 11.73 5.43 -0.74
CA ASP A 334 12.96 5.66 -0.01
C ASP A 334 13.45 4.41 0.73
N LEU A 335 12.58 3.40 0.90
CA LEU A 335 12.93 2.17 1.62
C LEU A 335 13.91 1.27 0.85
N CYS A 336 13.82 1.19 -0.48
CA CYS A 336 14.79 0.40 -1.26
C CYS A 336 16.24 0.87 -1.01
N PRO A 337 16.61 2.16 -1.20
CA PRO A 337 17.96 2.62 -0.87
C PRO A 337 18.25 2.57 0.64
N THR A 338 17.26 2.71 1.53
CA THR A 338 17.45 2.60 2.97
C THR A 338 17.87 1.19 3.41
N LEU A 339 17.18 0.16 2.88
CA LEU A 339 17.52 -1.24 3.16
C LEU A 339 18.90 -1.60 2.63
N CYS A 340 19.26 -1.08 1.46
CA CYS A 340 20.59 -1.22 0.89
C CYS A 340 21.68 -0.55 1.74
N ASP A 341 21.39 0.64 2.29
CA ASP A 341 22.29 1.38 3.18
C ASP A 341 22.55 0.59 4.47
N PHE A 342 21.52 0.06 5.14
CA PHE A 342 21.67 -0.84 6.29
C PHE A 342 22.50 -2.09 5.97
N ALA A 343 22.38 -2.63 4.77
CA ALA A 343 23.16 -3.78 4.30
C ALA A 343 24.60 -3.44 3.90
N GLY A 344 24.98 -2.16 3.93
CA GLY A 344 26.31 -1.70 3.51
C GLY A 344 26.53 -1.84 1.99
N VAL A 345 25.48 -1.81 1.19
CA VAL A 345 25.58 -1.71 -0.28
C VAL A 345 25.94 -0.28 -0.66
N SER A 346 26.86 -0.11 -1.61
CA SER A 346 27.25 1.22 -2.06
C SER A 346 26.05 1.96 -2.68
N MET A 347 25.80 3.19 -2.21
CA MET A 347 24.75 4.03 -2.81
C MET A 347 25.04 4.40 -4.28
N GLU A 348 26.29 4.42 -4.71
CA GLU A 348 26.67 4.60 -6.11
C GLU A 348 26.14 3.47 -7.01
N GLU A 349 25.98 2.27 -6.47
CA GLU A 349 25.40 1.13 -7.18
C GLU A 349 23.85 1.15 -7.19
N VAL A 350 23.22 1.76 -6.19
CA VAL A 350 21.76 1.77 -5.99
C VAL A 350 21.11 2.98 -6.64
N MET A 351 21.68 4.17 -6.47
CA MET A 351 21.09 5.45 -6.91
C MET A 351 20.72 5.54 -8.38
N PRO A 352 21.43 4.93 -9.34
CA PRO A 352 21.01 4.93 -10.74
C PRO A 352 19.66 4.23 -10.99
N TRP A 353 19.27 3.35 -10.07
CA TRP A 353 18.08 2.50 -10.17
C TRP A 353 16.95 2.90 -9.22
N THR A 354 17.03 4.05 -8.55
CA THR A 354 16.00 4.50 -7.63
C THR A 354 15.62 5.96 -7.83
N ASP A 355 14.37 6.31 -7.52
CA ASP A 355 13.87 7.69 -7.38
C ASP A 355 13.87 8.11 -5.90
N GLY A 356 14.07 7.15 -4.98
CA GLY A 356 14.11 7.35 -3.55
C GLY A 356 15.51 7.76 -3.04
N VAL A 357 15.58 8.11 -1.77
CA VAL A 357 16.82 8.41 -1.02
C VAL A 357 16.89 7.56 0.25
N SER A 358 18.10 7.30 0.77
CA SER A 358 18.20 6.63 2.07
C SER A 358 17.59 7.48 3.19
N LEU A 359 16.75 6.86 4.04
CA LEU A 359 16.16 7.48 5.22
C LEU A 359 17.12 7.52 6.42
N VAL A 360 18.27 6.85 6.36
CA VAL A 360 19.25 6.88 7.46
C VAL A 360 19.79 8.29 7.72
N PRO A 361 20.20 9.09 6.70
CA PRO A 361 20.53 10.50 6.91
C PRO A 361 19.33 11.34 7.33
N VAL A 362 18.13 11.09 6.78
CA VAL A 362 16.92 11.85 7.11
C VAL A 362 16.53 11.66 8.58
N ALA A 363 16.63 10.43 9.11
CA ALA A 363 16.43 10.13 10.53
C ALA A 363 17.42 10.86 11.45
N ARG A 364 18.55 11.33 10.92
CA ARG A 364 19.56 12.15 11.62
C ARG A 364 19.42 13.66 11.37
N GLY A 365 18.29 14.10 10.80
CA GLY A 365 17.98 15.50 10.56
C GLY A 365 18.45 16.08 9.23
N HIS A 366 18.91 15.26 8.29
CA HIS A 366 19.22 15.76 6.95
C HIS A 366 17.94 16.05 6.17
N ALA A 367 18.00 17.03 5.28
CA ALA A 367 16.89 17.37 4.43
C ALA A 367 16.61 16.29 3.37
N ARG A 368 15.35 16.16 3.00
CA ARG A 368 14.87 15.40 1.84
C ARG A 368 14.13 16.37 0.92
N GLY A 369 14.32 16.26 -0.37
CA GLY A 369 13.58 17.04 -1.37
C GLY A 369 12.10 16.66 -1.45
N PRO A 370 11.34 17.27 -2.37
CA PRO A 370 9.92 16.98 -2.54
C PRO A 370 9.64 15.49 -2.77
N VAL A 371 8.57 14.97 -2.16
CA VAL A 371 8.12 13.60 -2.31
C VAL A 371 7.22 13.49 -3.53
N PRO A 372 7.61 12.76 -4.58
CA PRO A 372 6.78 12.51 -5.75
C PRO A 372 5.85 11.32 -5.56
N MET A 373 4.67 11.39 -6.17
CA MET A 373 3.68 10.31 -6.24
C MET A 373 3.08 10.26 -7.64
N GLU A 374 2.71 9.08 -8.12
CA GLU A 374 2.08 8.86 -9.43
C GLU A 374 0.85 7.98 -9.30
N TYR A 375 -0.15 8.22 -10.13
CA TYR A 375 -1.34 7.38 -10.25
C TYR A 375 -1.83 7.32 -11.70
N ALA A 376 -2.02 6.11 -12.23
CA ALA A 376 -2.40 5.91 -13.63
C ALA A 376 -3.34 4.70 -13.81
N ALA A 377 -4.25 4.50 -12.88
CA ALA A 377 -5.12 3.32 -12.81
C ALA A 377 -6.61 3.66 -12.94
N GLU A 378 -7.47 2.93 -12.27
CA GLU A 378 -8.93 3.09 -12.30
C GLU A 378 -9.37 4.46 -11.79
N GLY A 379 -10.46 4.97 -12.32
CA GLY A 379 -11.03 6.27 -11.93
C GLY A 379 -10.32 7.50 -12.51
N THR A 380 -9.12 7.35 -13.11
CA THR A 380 -8.54 8.41 -13.93
C THR A 380 -8.63 8.11 -15.42
N ILE A 381 -8.43 9.11 -16.27
CA ILE A 381 -8.48 9.00 -17.73
C ILE A 381 -7.18 9.42 -18.40
N THR A 382 -6.23 9.84 -17.59
CA THR A 382 -4.85 10.16 -17.93
C THR A 382 -4.04 10.12 -16.63
N PRO A 383 -2.72 9.90 -16.66
CA PRO A 383 -1.91 9.87 -15.45
C PRO A 383 -2.04 11.13 -14.61
N MET A 384 -2.06 10.94 -13.30
CA MET A 384 -2.02 11.99 -12.28
C MET A 384 -0.70 11.92 -11.54
N VAL A 385 -0.16 13.09 -11.15
CA VAL A 385 1.05 13.18 -10.36
C VAL A 385 0.86 14.13 -9.19
N ALA A 386 1.60 13.89 -8.11
CA ALA A 386 1.59 14.79 -6.96
C ALA A 386 3.00 15.03 -6.42
N LEU A 387 3.18 16.18 -5.79
CA LEU A 387 4.38 16.57 -5.03
C LEU A 387 3.98 16.99 -3.62
N ARG A 388 4.66 16.41 -2.61
CA ARG A 388 4.59 16.84 -1.22
C ARG A 388 5.90 17.54 -0.86
N ASP A 389 5.85 18.83 -0.61
CA ASP A 389 7.03 19.67 -0.33
C ASP A 389 6.82 20.57 0.89
N GLY A 390 7.49 20.26 1.98
CA GLY A 390 7.29 20.91 3.27
C GLY A 390 5.82 20.81 3.71
N ARG A 391 5.11 21.91 3.83
CA ARG A 391 3.68 21.97 4.16
C ARG A 391 2.75 21.84 2.96
N TRP A 392 3.28 21.95 1.73
CA TRP A 392 2.49 22.03 0.51
C TRP A 392 2.28 20.67 -0.14
N LYS A 393 1.07 20.41 -0.61
CA LYS A 393 0.78 19.32 -1.53
C LYS A 393 0.18 19.86 -2.82
N TYR A 394 0.81 19.51 -3.93
CA TYR A 394 0.40 19.87 -5.28
C TYR A 394 -0.01 18.64 -6.05
N VAL A 395 -1.15 18.69 -6.74
CA VAL A 395 -1.65 17.60 -7.57
C VAL A 395 -1.94 18.12 -8.97
N ARG A 396 -1.49 17.38 -9.97
CA ARG A 396 -1.69 17.70 -11.39
C ARG A 396 -2.21 16.49 -12.16
N CYS A 397 -3.26 16.74 -12.94
CA CYS A 397 -3.82 15.83 -13.94
C CYS A 397 -4.10 16.64 -15.19
N PRO A 398 -3.66 16.21 -16.41
CA PRO A 398 -3.94 16.97 -17.63
C PRO A 398 -5.43 17.16 -17.94
N ALA A 399 -6.28 16.26 -17.43
CA ALA A 399 -7.73 16.30 -17.65
C ALA A 399 -8.51 17.11 -16.60
N ASP A 400 -7.87 17.52 -15.50
CA ASP A 400 -8.55 18.13 -14.35
C ASP A 400 -7.88 19.45 -13.95
N PRO A 401 -8.58 20.33 -13.22
CA PRO A 401 -7.96 21.49 -12.59
C PRO A 401 -6.84 21.07 -11.61
N GLU A 402 -5.76 21.85 -11.56
CA GLU A 402 -4.70 21.65 -10.58
C GLU A 402 -5.22 21.86 -9.16
N MET A 403 -4.62 21.14 -8.20
CA MET A 403 -4.92 21.33 -6.79
C MET A 403 -3.65 21.68 -6.01
N LEU A 404 -3.80 22.60 -5.07
CA LEU A 404 -2.75 23.00 -4.13
C LEU A 404 -3.35 23.07 -2.73
N PHE A 405 -2.74 22.37 -1.78
CA PHE A 405 -3.16 22.34 -0.38
C PHE A 405 -2.02 22.76 0.55
N ASP A 406 -2.38 23.44 1.62
CA ASP A 406 -1.52 23.76 2.74
C ASP A 406 -1.88 22.85 3.91
N LEU A 407 -1.16 21.75 4.08
CA LEU A 407 -1.51 20.71 5.07
C LEU A 407 -1.23 21.09 6.52
N GLU A 408 -0.56 22.22 6.79
CA GLU A 408 -0.45 22.77 8.15
C GLU A 408 -1.69 23.59 8.52
N ALA A 409 -2.22 24.38 7.59
CA ALA A 409 -3.39 25.21 7.80
C ALA A 409 -4.71 24.46 7.53
N ASP A 410 -4.68 23.47 6.64
CA ASP A 410 -5.83 22.68 6.20
C ASP A 410 -5.43 21.19 6.05
N PRO A 411 -5.23 20.47 7.17
CA PRO A 411 -4.83 19.06 7.13
C PRO A 411 -5.88 18.13 6.53
N GLN A 412 -7.12 18.59 6.38
CA GLN A 412 -8.25 17.85 5.79
C GLN A 412 -8.45 18.15 4.29
N GLU A 413 -7.62 19.04 3.70
CA GLU A 413 -7.61 19.35 2.27
C GLU A 413 -8.96 19.84 1.72
N LEU A 414 -9.64 20.66 2.51
CA LEU A 414 -10.97 21.18 2.15
C LEU A 414 -10.90 22.37 1.19
N ARG A 415 -9.76 23.05 1.15
CA ARG A 415 -9.60 24.28 0.40
C ARG A 415 -8.50 24.16 -0.67
N ASN A 416 -8.92 24.04 -1.94
CA ASN A 416 -7.98 24.12 -3.06
C ASN A 416 -7.48 25.56 -3.24
N LEU A 417 -6.19 25.79 -3.06
CA LEU A 417 -5.50 27.09 -3.14
C LEU A 417 -4.92 27.39 -4.52
N ALA A 418 -5.06 26.50 -5.52
CA ALA A 418 -4.45 26.67 -6.85
C ALA A 418 -4.95 27.95 -7.58
N GLY A 419 -6.15 28.42 -7.27
CA GLY A 419 -6.70 29.67 -7.82
C GLY A 419 -6.46 30.93 -6.96
N ALA A 420 -5.77 30.81 -5.82
CA ALA A 420 -5.58 31.91 -4.88
C ALA A 420 -4.32 32.74 -5.24
N PRO A 421 -4.47 34.05 -5.56
CA PRO A 421 -3.35 34.88 -6.01
C PRO A 421 -2.19 34.94 -5.01
N GLU A 422 -2.47 34.90 -3.71
CA GLU A 422 -1.48 34.93 -2.64
C GLU A 422 -0.58 33.67 -2.62
N HIS A 423 -0.99 32.60 -3.24
CA HIS A 423 -0.23 31.33 -3.34
C HIS A 423 0.35 31.07 -4.74
N ALA A 424 0.21 32.04 -5.69
CA ALA A 424 0.68 31.88 -7.07
C ALA A 424 2.18 31.51 -7.16
N GLY A 425 3.03 32.12 -6.34
CA GLY A 425 4.47 31.83 -6.35
C GLY A 425 4.80 30.39 -5.87
N VAL A 426 4.03 29.85 -4.93
CA VAL A 426 4.16 28.43 -4.50
C VAL A 426 3.69 27.50 -5.62
N LEU A 427 2.56 27.80 -6.22
CA LEU A 427 2.01 27.01 -7.32
C LEU A 427 2.99 26.97 -8.51
N GLU A 428 3.53 28.11 -8.94
CA GLU A 428 4.52 28.20 -10.03
C GLU A 428 5.77 27.37 -9.75
N ARG A 429 6.29 27.45 -8.53
CA ARG A 429 7.46 26.66 -8.11
C ARG A 429 7.18 25.15 -8.17
N LEU A 430 6.06 24.68 -7.64
CA LEU A 430 5.71 23.27 -7.64
C LEU A 430 5.36 22.75 -9.04
N ARG A 431 4.73 23.61 -9.87
CA ARG A 431 4.50 23.30 -11.28
C ARG A 431 5.81 23.13 -12.03
N ALA A 432 6.78 24.03 -11.84
CA ALA A 432 8.11 23.91 -12.46
C ALA A 432 8.86 22.64 -12.03
N LEU A 433 8.75 22.24 -10.77
CA LEU A 433 9.30 20.96 -10.28
C LEU A 433 8.61 19.75 -10.93
N ALA A 434 7.29 19.80 -11.09
CA ALA A 434 6.54 18.75 -11.77
C ALA A 434 6.90 18.67 -13.26
N ASP A 435 6.98 19.81 -13.96
CA ASP A 435 7.36 19.87 -15.38
C ASP A 435 8.81 19.39 -15.62
N ALA A 436 9.72 19.64 -14.68
CA ALA A 436 11.09 19.13 -14.76
C ALA A 436 11.18 17.61 -14.55
N ARG A 437 10.18 17.01 -13.88
CA ARG A 437 10.19 15.57 -13.55
C ARG A 437 9.39 14.72 -14.55
N TRP A 438 8.24 15.22 -15.02
CA TRP A 438 7.29 14.43 -15.81
C TRP A 438 6.96 15.06 -17.17
N ASP A 439 7.09 14.27 -18.22
CA ASP A 439 6.38 14.47 -19.48
C ASP A 439 5.04 13.71 -19.41
N LEU A 440 3.98 14.39 -18.99
CA LEU A 440 2.66 13.77 -18.81
C LEU A 440 2.04 13.29 -20.13
N SER A 441 2.44 13.86 -21.27
CA SER A 441 1.98 13.40 -22.57
C SER A 441 2.62 12.07 -22.96
N ALA A 442 3.94 11.95 -22.75
CA ALA A 442 4.65 10.68 -22.97
C ALA A 442 4.14 9.60 -21.98
N PHE A 443 3.93 9.97 -20.71
CA PHE A 443 3.41 9.06 -19.70
C PHE A 443 2.01 8.52 -20.08
N ASP A 444 1.09 9.39 -20.54
CA ASP A 444 -0.24 8.95 -21.00
C ASP A 444 -0.14 7.99 -22.19
N ALA A 445 0.73 8.27 -23.15
CA ALA A 445 0.95 7.39 -24.29
C ALA A 445 1.47 6.01 -23.88
N GLU A 446 2.42 5.95 -22.96
CA GLU A 446 2.97 4.69 -22.40
C GLU A 446 1.89 3.86 -21.67
N VAL A 447 1.05 4.50 -20.85
CA VAL A 447 -0.04 3.81 -20.15
C VAL A 447 -1.07 3.23 -21.12
N ARG A 448 -1.50 4.02 -22.11
CA ARG A 448 -2.47 3.56 -23.14
C ARG A 448 -1.92 2.41 -23.99
N GLU A 449 -0.65 2.48 -24.35
CA GLU A 449 0.00 1.38 -25.07
C GLU A 449 0.07 0.11 -24.22
N SER A 450 0.43 0.25 -22.93
CA SER A 450 0.45 -0.86 -21.97
C SER A 450 -0.94 -1.50 -21.81
N GLN A 451 -1.98 -0.71 -21.62
CA GLN A 451 -3.37 -1.20 -21.52
C GLN A 451 -3.77 -1.95 -22.80
N ALA A 452 -3.51 -1.39 -23.97
CA ALA A 452 -3.86 -2.02 -25.25
C ALA A 452 -3.19 -3.37 -25.46
N ARG A 453 -1.90 -3.49 -25.12
CA ARG A 453 -1.15 -4.77 -25.21
C ARG A 453 -1.71 -5.81 -24.24
N ARG A 454 -1.95 -5.43 -22.98
CA ARG A 454 -2.44 -6.34 -21.96
C ARG A 454 -3.84 -6.87 -22.26
N TRP A 455 -4.72 -6.05 -22.84
CA TRP A 455 -6.02 -6.51 -23.29
C TRP A 455 -5.91 -7.60 -24.36
N VAL A 456 -5.03 -7.46 -25.34
CA VAL A 456 -4.82 -8.50 -26.37
C VAL A 456 -4.32 -9.81 -25.74
N VAL A 457 -3.37 -9.71 -24.81
CA VAL A 457 -2.83 -10.89 -24.12
C VAL A 457 -3.90 -11.55 -23.24
N TYR A 458 -4.64 -10.76 -22.47
CA TYR A 458 -5.67 -11.27 -21.57
C TYR A 458 -6.82 -11.96 -22.32
N GLU A 459 -7.30 -11.35 -23.41
CA GLU A 459 -8.32 -11.96 -24.27
C GLU A 459 -7.83 -13.29 -24.87
N ALA A 460 -6.56 -13.37 -25.26
CA ALA A 460 -5.98 -14.62 -25.77
C ALA A 460 -5.88 -15.68 -24.69
N LEU A 461 -5.42 -15.34 -23.48
CA LEU A 461 -5.31 -16.29 -22.35
C LEU A 461 -6.65 -16.85 -21.89
N ARG A 462 -7.73 -16.12 -22.06
CA ARG A 462 -9.09 -16.57 -21.73
C ARG A 462 -9.68 -17.56 -22.76
N ASN A 463 -9.09 -17.70 -23.92
CA ASN A 463 -9.56 -18.62 -24.95
C ASN A 463 -8.83 -19.96 -24.82
N GLY A 464 -9.58 -21.02 -24.55
CA GLY A 464 -9.05 -22.37 -24.38
C GLY A 464 -8.62 -22.66 -22.94
N ALA A 465 -7.48 -23.34 -22.78
CA ALA A 465 -6.96 -23.67 -21.46
C ALA A 465 -6.27 -22.45 -20.82
N TYR A 466 -6.78 -21.98 -19.72
CA TYR A 466 -6.17 -20.90 -18.93
C TYR A 466 -4.98 -21.44 -18.12
N PHE A 467 -3.84 -20.76 -18.21
CA PHE A 467 -2.68 -21.04 -17.38
C PHE A 467 -2.39 -19.82 -16.47
N PRO A 468 -2.59 -19.94 -15.16
CA PRO A 468 -2.33 -18.85 -14.22
C PRO A 468 -0.82 -18.62 -14.04
N TRP A 469 -0.41 -17.36 -13.89
CA TRP A 469 0.96 -17.00 -13.48
C TRP A 469 1.16 -17.01 -11.96
N ASP A 470 0.11 -17.38 -11.24
CA ASP A 470 0.11 -17.39 -9.79
C ASP A 470 1.21 -18.28 -9.22
N PHE A 471 1.91 -17.77 -8.21
CA PHE A 471 2.93 -18.54 -7.53
C PHE A 471 2.32 -19.79 -6.88
N GLN A 472 2.85 -20.94 -7.18
CA GLN A 472 2.42 -22.23 -6.65
C GLN A 472 3.46 -22.76 -5.66
N PRO A 473 3.33 -22.49 -4.33
CA PRO A 473 4.21 -23.09 -3.34
C PRO A 473 3.94 -24.60 -3.22
N LEU A 474 3.77 -25.13 -2.04
CA LEU A 474 3.45 -26.54 -1.83
C LEU A 474 1.95 -26.86 -1.96
N GLN A 475 1.11 -25.85 -2.15
CA GLN A 475 -0.33 -25.98 -2.35
C GLN A 475 -0.78 -25.33 -3.67
N ARG A 476 -1.94 -25.71 -4.15
CA ARG A 476 -2.54 -25.10 -5.35
C ARG A 476 -3.23 -23.79 -4.96
N ALA A 477 -2.54 -22.68 -5.11
CA ALA A 477 -3.01 -21.34 -4.78
C ALA A 477 -4.34 -21.00 -5.47
N SER A 478 -4.49 -21.36 -6.74
CA SER A 478 -5.70 -21.12 -7.53
C SER A 478 -6.94 -21.89 -7.03
N GLU A 479 -6.76 -22.91 -6.20
CA GLU A 479 -7.86 -23.67 -5.60
C GLU A 479 -8.22 -23.16 -4.18
N ARG A 480 -7.38 -22.34 -3.57
CA ARG A 480 -7.59 -21.93 -2.19
C ARG A 480 -7.95 -20.47 -2.03
N TYR A 481 -7.05 -19.55 -2.25
CA TYR A 481 -7.32 -18.12 -1.99
C TYR A 481 -7.75 -17.37 -3.26
N MET A 482 -6.96 -17.44 -4.28
CA MET A 482 -7.08 -16.59 -5.44
C MET A 482 -8.23 -16.95 -6.37
N ARG A 483 -8.46 -18.25 -6.61
CA ARG A 483 -9.59 -18.79 -7.38
C ARG A 483 -9.94 -17.98 -8.64
N ASN A 484 -9.06 -17.96 -9.62
CA ASN A 484 -9.16 -17.19 -10.86
C ASN A 484 -10.45 -17.40 -11.68
N HIS A 485 -11.21 -18.43 -11.39
CA HIS A 485 -12.50 -18.72 -12.02
C HIS A 485 -13.70 -18.08 -11.31
N MET A 486 -13.45 -17.28 -10.28
CA MET A 486 -14.48 -16.69 -9.43
C MET A 486 -14.20 -15.20 -9.22
N ASP A 487 -15.25 -14.40 -9.21
CA ASP A 487 -15.18 -13.00 -8.77
C ASP A 487 -14.75 -12.93 -7.29
N LEU A 488 -13.80 -12.03 -6.96
CA LEU A 488 -13.26 -11.95 -5.60
C LEU A 488 -14.28 -11.48 -4.56
N ASN A 489 -15.24 -10.63 -4.95
CA ASN A 489 -16.31 -10.24 -4.04
C ASN A 489 -17.19 -11.44 -3.68
N VAL A 490 -17.47 -12.31 -4.65
CA VAL A 490 -18.19 -13.57 -4.42
C VAL A 490 -17.38 -14.51 -3.55
N LEU A 491 -16.05 -14.61 -3.77
CA LEU A 491 -15.16 -15.40 -2.93
C LEU A 491 -15.18 -14.90 -1.47
N GLU A 492 -15.01 -13.59 -1.26
CA GLU A 492 -15.00 -12.97 0.07
C GLU A 492 -16.33 -13.21 0.81
N GLU A 493 -17.46 -13.06 0.11
CA GLU A 493 -18.78 -13.34 0.69
C GLU A 493 -18.93 -14.83 1.06
N ASN A 494 -18.51 -15.74 0.18
CA ASN A 494 -18.64 -17.17 0.38
C ASN A 494 -17.73 -17.72 1.50
N GLN A 495 -16.62 -17.03 1.82
CA GLN A 495 -15.67 -17.45 2.86
C GLN A 495 -16.03 -16.93 4.26
N ARG A 496 -17.07 -16.10 4.38
CA ARG A 496 -17.52 -15.59 5.68
C ARG A 496 -18.28 -16.65 6.47
N PHE A 497 -17.98 -16.71 7.75
CA PHE A 497 -18.74 -17.51 8.70
C PHE A 497 -18.76 -16.84 10.09
N PRO A 498 -19.94 -16.66 10.75
CA PRO A 498 -21.26 -16.79 10.13
C PRO A 498 -21.48 -15.77 9.00
N ARG A 499 -22.44 -16.07 8.12
CA ARG A 499 -22.83 -15.14 7.04
C ARG A 499 -23.80 -14.11 7.62
N GLY A 500 -23.39 -12.87 7.70
CA GLY A 500 -24.27 -11.72 7.97
C GLY A 500 -24.86 -11.70 9.38
N GLU A 501 -24.11 -11.25 10.35
CA GLU A 501 -24.65 -10.59 11.55
C GLU A 501 -24.45 -9.09 11.49
#